data_fcf126457c1049d9dea01940aeced056
#
_entry.id   fcf126457c1049d9dea01940aeced056
#
_cell.length_a   1.000
_cell.length_b   1.000
_cell.length_c   1.000
_cell.angle_alpha   90.00
_cell.angle_beta   90.00
_cell.angle_gamma   90.00
#
_symmetry.space_group_name_H-M   'P 1'
#
loop_
_entity.id
_entity.type
_entity.pdbx_description
1 polymer ?
#
loop_
_entity_poly.entity_id
_entity_poly.type
_entity_poly.pdbx_seq_one_letter_code
_entity_poly.pdbx_strand_id
1 'polypeptide(L)'
;MRNVTPEYFRLFRIRTVDGEPVYDKVVGRHNVIVITPEMAEGFYHGAPNIVGRRVYHGGHDLSSEIAAVSTSIRTNEYERPEASYFQCLEGETYNSTVSSFGASSAEFCVRMKRPYTQNEMNLFLDGMGERLKVNNLYVYGITPISSFREQQLSQKEREA
;
A
#
# COMPACT_ATOMS: atom_id res chain seq x y z
N MET A 1 3.65 -8.35 -3.77
CA MET A 1 3.61 -8.03 -2.32
C MET A 1 3.92 -6.56 -2.12
N ARG A 2 3.18 -5.91 -1.25
CA ARG A 2 3.48 -4.55 -0.78
C ARG A 2 3.55 -4.51 0.74
N ASN A 3 4.52 -3.78 1.26
CA ASN A 3 4.61 -3.45 2.67
C ASN A 3 3.93 -2.09 2.88
N VAL A 4 2.92 -2.06 3.71
CA VAL A 4 2.13 -0.86 3.99
C VAL A 4 1.90 -0.70 5.50
N THR A 5 1.60 0.52 5.92
CA THR A 5 1.06 0.75 7.25
C THR A 5 -0.48 0.63 7.22
N PRO A 6 -1.15 0.40 8.37
CA PRO A 6 -2.60 0.32 8.40
C PRO A 6 -3.31 1.55 7.82
N GLU A 7 -2.72 2.73 7.97
CA GLU A 7 -3.25 3.99 7.44
C GLU A 7 -3.44 3.98 5.91
N TYR A 8 -2.68 3.16 5.19
CA TYR A 8 -2.86 2.98 3.75
C TYR A 8 -4.31 2.60 3.41
N PHE A 9 -4.87 1.66 4.15
CA PHE A 9 -6.23 1.18 3.91
C PHE A 9 -7.29 2.24 4.25
N ARG A 10 -7.03 3.07 5.25
CA ARG A 10 -7.91 4.19 5.59
C ARG A 10 -7.83 5.31 4.56
N LEU A 11 -6.63 5.66 4.13
CA LEU A 11 -6.41 6.71 3.14
C LEU A 11 -7.12 6.42 1.82
N PHE A 12 -6.99 5.19 1.32
CA PHE A 12 -7.59 4.74 0.08
C PHE A 12 -9.00 4.16 0.24
N ARG A 13 -9.55 4.18 1.46
CA ARG A 13 -10.90 3.69 1.78
C ARG A 13 -11.14 2.26 1.31
N ILE A 14 -10.14 1.40 1.51
CA ILE A 14 -10.23 0.01 1.10
C ILE A 14 -11.14 -0.76 2.05
N ARG A 15 -12.04 -1.55 1.47
CA ARG A 15 -13.02 -2.33 2.21
C ARG A 15 -12.80 -3.83 2.00
N THR A 16 -13.31 -4.61 2.94
CA THR A 16 -13.42 -6.06 2.79
C THR A 16 -14.51 -6.38 1.77
N VAL A 17 -14.53 -7.64 1.31
CA VAL A 17 -15.60 -8.14 0.43
C VAL A 17 -16.98 -8.04 1.08
N ASP A 18 -17.06 -8.02 2.40
CA ASP A 18 -18.30 -7.82 3.17
C ASP A 18 -18.66 -6.34 3.40
N GLY A 19 -17.84 -5.43 2.90
CA GLY A 19 -18.08 -3.98 2.97
C GLY A 19 -17.56 -3.29 4.23
N GLU A 20 -16.83 -3.99 5.10
CA GLU A 20 -16.22 -3.41 6.30
C GLU A 20 -14.90 -2.71 5.96
N PRO A 21 -14.51 -1.64 6.68
CA PRO A 21 -13.20 -1.02 6.50
C PRO A 21 -12.06 -2.01 6.82
N VAL A 22 -11.13 -2.18 5.89
CA VAL A 22 -9.95 -3.05 6.13
C VAL A 22 -9.09 -2.51 7.27
N TYR A 23 -9.00 -1.19 7.42
CA TYR A 23 -8.27 -0.55 8.52
C TYR A 23 -8.63 -1.14 9.89
N ASP A 24 -9.94 -1.35 10.16
CA ASP A 24 -10.41 -1.89 11.44
C ASP A 24 -9.96 -3.33 11.69
N LYS A 25 -9.60 -4.06 10.64
CA LYS A 25 -9.13 -5.45 10.72
C LYS A 25 -7.62 -5.57 10.98
N VAL A 26 -6.85 -4.53 10.71
CA VAL A 26 -5.39 -4.56 10.75
C VAL A 26 -4.77 -3.66 11.80
N VAL A 27 -5.46 -2.59 12.21
CA VAL A 27 -4.94 -1.63 13.17
C VAL A 27 -4.59 -2.29 14.51
N GLY A 28 -3.41 -1.98 15.04
CA GLY A 28 -2.93 -2.53 16.32
C GLY A 28 -2.55 -4.01 16.28
N ARG A 29 -2.55 -4.64 15.10
CA ARG A 29 -2.19 -6.05 14.95
C ARG A 29 -0.81 -6.20 14.32
N HIS A 30 -0.07 -7.22 14.75
CA HIS A 30 1.24 -7.56 14.22
C HIS A 30 1.19 -8.81 13.35
N ASN A 31 2.07 -8.88 12.37
CA ASN A 31 2.21 -10.05 11.49
C ASN A 31 0.91 -10.46 10.81
N VAL A 32 0.19 -9.48 10.30
CA VAL A 32 -1.04 -9.70 9.54
C VAL A 32 -0.86 -9.27 8.09
N ILE A 33 -1.57 -9.95 7.22
CA ILE A 33 -1.64 -9.63 5.80
C ILE A 33 -3.10 -9.41 5.38
N VAL A 34 -3.26 -8.62 4.35
CA VAL A 34 -4.52 -8.47 3.60
C VAL A 34 -4.30 -9.03 2.21
N ILE A 35 -5.16 -9.90 1.77
CA ILE A 35 -5.07 -10.51 0.44
C ILE A 35 -6.18 -9.98 -0.47
N THR A 36 -5.91 -9.96 -1.77
CA THR A 36 -6.91 -9.62 -2.79
C THR A 36 -7.83 -10.81 -3.06
N PRO A 37 -9.03 -10.57 -3.60
CA PRO A 37 -9.92 -11.66 -3.97
C PRO A 37 -9.29 -12.61 -4.99
N GLU A 38 -8.49 -12.08 -5.90
CA GLU A 38 -7.78 -12.84 -6.93
C GLU A 38 -6.77 -13.81 -6.31
N MET A 39 -6.08 -13.39 -5.26
CA MET A 39 -5.17 -14.26 -4.51
C MET A 39 -5.94 -15.31 -3.70
N ALA A 40 -7.05 -14.91 -3.08
CA ALA A 40 -7.91 -15.83 -2.34
C ALA A 40 -8.45 -16.93 -3.25
N GLU A 41 -8.90 -16.61 -4.44
CA GLU A 41 -9.36 -17.59 -5.42
C GLU A 41 -8.22 -18.48 -5.91
N GLY A 42 -7.08 -17.90 -6.25
CA GLY A 42 -5.92 -18.64 -6.77
C GLY A 42 -5.33 -19.65 -5.78
N PHE A 43 -5.25 -19.31 -4.50
CA PHE A 43 -4.65 -20.16 -3.47
C PHE A 43 -5.64 -21.05 -2.72
N TYR A 44 -6.87 -20.61 -2.57
CA TYR A 44 -7.86 -21.27 -1.72
C TYR A 44 -9.09 -21.75 -2.47
N HIS A 45 -9.18 -21.51 -3.78
CA HIS A 45 -10.23 -22.01 -4.67
C HIS A 45 -11.66 -21.78 -4.17
N GLY A 46 -11.92 -20.57 -3.65
CA GLY A 46 -13.23 -20.22 -3.13
C GLY A 46 -13.58 -20.88 -1.78
N ALA A 47 -12.60 -21.42 -1.07
CA ALA A 47 -12.82 -21.99 0.25
C ALA A 47 -13.39 -20.93 1.22
N PRO A 48 -14.36 -21.28 2.05
CA PRO A 48 -14.85 -20.37 3.08
C PRO A 48 -13.84 -20.23 4.23
N ASN A 49 -14.00 -19.18 5.03
CA ASN A 49 -13.21 -18.97 6.24
C ASN A 49 -11.69 -18.86 6.02
N ILE A 50 -11.30 -18.09 5.02
CA ILE A 50 -9.89 -17.80 4.73
C ILE A 50 -9.30 -16.87 5.80
N VAL A 51 -10.08 -15.92 6.31
CA VAL A 51 -9.66 -15.02 7.38
C VAL A 51 -9.32 -15.82 8.63
N GLY A 52 -8.16 -15.52 9.21
CA GLY A 52 -7.61 -16.24 10.37
C GLY A 52 -6.63 -17.35 9.99
N ARG A 53 -6.55 -17.76 8.73
CA ARG A 53 -5.54 -18.71 8.28
C ARG A 53 -4.15 -18.08 8.29
N ARG A 54 -3.14 -18.91 8.47
CA ARG A 54 -1.75 -18.48 8.45
C ARG A 54 -1.09 -18.80 7.12
N VAL A 55 -0.30 -17.85 6.65
CA VAL A 55 0.55 -18.00 5.48
C VAL A 55 2.00 -18.04 5.95
N TYR A 56 2.73 -19.05 5.52
CA TYR A 56 4.13 -19.23 5.87
C TYR A 56 5.03 -18.65 4.79
N HIS A 57 6.06 -17.92 5.20
CA HIS A 57 7.00 -17.28 4.31
C HIS A 57 8.32 -18.06 4.27
N GLY A 58 8.67 -18.58 3.09
CA GLY A 58 10.04 -18.95 2.73
C GLY A 58 10.81 -19.94 3.62
N GLY A 59 10.17 -20.99 4.13
CA GLY A 59 10.89 -22.07 4.82
C GLY A 59 11.42 -21.76 6.22
N HIS A 60 11.06 -20.61 6.76
CA HIS A 60 11.31 -20.24 8.15
C HIS A 60 10.00 -20.25 8.94
N ASP A 61 10.09 -20.32 10.26
CA ASP A 61 8.92 -20.28 11.15
C ASP A 61 8.16 -18.94 11.15
N LEU A 62 8.39 -18.11 10.14
CA LEU A 62 7.72 -16.85 9.96
C LEU A 62 6.37 -17.06 9.31
N SER A 63 5.33 -16.76 10.02
CA SER A 63 3.97 -16.83 9.50
C SER A 63 3.23 -15.52 9.72
N SER A 64 2.33 -15.22 8.80
CA SER A 64 1.41 -14.10 8.90
C SER A 64 -0.03 -14.59 8.86
N GLU A 65 -0.88 -13.99 9.67
CA GLU A 65 -2.31 -14.28 9.67
C GLU A 65 -3.02 -13.46 8.62
N ILE A 66 -3.95 -14.06 7.89
CA ILE A 66 -4.84 -13.34 6.97
C ILE A 66 -5.87 -12.58 7.81
N ALA A 67 -5.73 -11.26 7.90
CA ALA A 67 -6.63 -10.41 8.66
C ALA A 67 -7.91 -10.08 7.88
N ALA A 68 -7.82 -9.99 6.57
CA ALA A 68 -8.94 -9.64 5.70
C ALA A 68 -8.70 -10.05 4.25
N VAL A 69 -9.80 -10.25 3.53
CA VAL A 69 -9.83 -10.27 2.07
C VAL A 69 -10.43 -8.93 1.63
N SER A 70 -9.67 -8.15 0.91
CA SER A 70 -10.12 -6.85 0.40
C SER A 70 -11.01 -7.02 -0.84
N THR A 71 -11.68 -5.96 -1.22
CA THR A 71 -12.18 -5.83 -2.59
C THR A 71 -10.99 -5.72 -3.56
N SER A 72 -11.23 -5.96 -4.84
CA SER A 72 -10.17 -5.84 -5.85
C SER A 72 -9.51 -4.47 -5.79
N ILE A 73 -8.19 -4.47 -5.60
CA ILE A 73 -7.38 -3.25 -5.55
C ILE A 73 -6.68 -3.11 -6.88
N ARG A 74 -6.87 -1.96 -7.50
CA ARG A 74 -6.17 -1.58 -8.72
C ARG A 74 -5.26 -0.41 -8.41
N THR A 75 -4.03 -0.48 -8.87
CA THR A 75 -3.12 0.66 -8.83
C THR A 75 -3.58 1.77 -9.77
N ASN A 76 -4.31 1.39 -10.82
CA ASN A 76 -4.99 2.32 -11.72
C ASN A 76 -6.19 1.64 -12.37
N GLU A 77 -7.06 2.42 -12.99
CA GLU A 77 -8.32 1.95 -13.60
C GLU A 77 -8.14 1.03 -14.81
N TYR A 78 -6.95 1.02 -15.40
CA TYR A 78 -6.64 0.29 -16.63
C TYR A 78 -5.93 -1.04 -16.40
N GLU A 79 -5.40 -1.25 -15.20
CA GLU A 79 -4.79 -2.52 -14.84
C GLU A 79 -5.84 -3.54 -14.46
N ARG A 80 -5.59 -4.78 -14.84
CA ARG A 80 -6.38 -5.89 -14.35
C ARG A 80 -6.07 -6.12 -12.87
N PRO A 81 -7.08 -6.44 -12.07
CA PRO A 81 -6.82 -6.86 -10.71
C PRO A 81 -5.90 -8.07 -10.70
N GLU A 82 -4.85 -8.00 -9.90
CA GLU A 82 -3.88 -9.08 -9.78
C GLU A 82 -3.95 -9.73 -8.40
N ALA A 83 -3.59 -11.00 -8.38
CA ALA A 83 -3.38 -11.72 -7.13
C ALA A 83 -2.22 -11.07 -6.36
N SER A 84 -2.52 -10.49 -5.23
CA SER A 84 -1.54 -9.77 -4.42
C SER A 84 -1.88 -9.82 -2.94
N TYR A 85 -0.89 -9.51 -2.12
CA TYR A 85 -1.11 -9.31 -0.70
C TYR A 85 -0.36 -8.11 -0.17
N PHE A 86 -0.90 -7.55 0.91
CA PHE A 86 -0.34 -6.40 1.61
C PHE A 86 0.10 -6.86 3.00
N GLN A 87 1.38 -6.73 3.29
CA GLN A 87 1.91 -6.96 4.62
C GLN A 87 1.80 -5.68 5.42
N CYS A 88 1.09 -5.74 6.55
CA CYS A 88 0.92 -4.58 7.42
C CYS A 88 2.09 -4.49 8.39
N LEU A 89 2.77 -3.37 8.35
CA LEU A 89 3.89 -3.05 9.22
C LEU A 89 3.51 -1.89 10.13
N GLU A 90 3.82 -2.02 11.40
CA GLU A 90 3.52 -1.00 12.40
C GLU A 90 4.67 -0.84 13.39
N GLY A 91 4.91 0.39 13.83
CA GLY A 91 5.88 0.71 14.87
C GLY A 91 7.32 0.28 14.55
N GLU A 92 7.94 -0.40 15.50
CA GLU A 92 9.33 -0.84 15.39
C GLU A 92 9.57 -1.83 14.26
N THR A 93 8.58 -2.66 13.93
CA THR A 93 8.68 -3.59 12.79
C THR A 93 8.83 -2.85 11.47
N TYR A 94 8.08 -1.77 11.29
CA TYR A 94 8.25 -0.92 10.12
C TYR A 94 9.65 -0.33 10.06
N ASN A 95 10.12 0.27 11.15
CA ASN A 95 11.43 0.90 11.21
C ASN A 95 12.55 -0.11 10.96
N SER A 96 12.50 -1.29 11.56
CA SER A 96 13.51 -2.33 11.37
C SER A 96 13.52 -2.88 9.95
N THR A 97 12.35 -3.05 9.34
CA THR A 97 12.23 -3.51 7.97
C THR A 97 12.82 -2.49 6.98
N VAL A 98 12.47 -1.23 7.14
CA VAL A 98 13.01 -0.16 6.30
C VAL A 98 14.53 -0.03 6.46
N SER A 99 15.04 -0.16 7.68
CA SER A 99 16.48 -0.09 7.96
C SER A 99 17.24 -1.29 7.41
N SER A 100 16.66 -2.49 7.47
CA SER A 100 17.32 -3.73 7.05
C SER A 100 17.52 -3.84 5.56
N PHE A 101 16.66 -3.24 4.75
CA PHE A 101 16.76 -3.29 3.30
C PHE A 101 17.70 -2.24 2.69
N GLY A 102 18.47 -1.53 3.52
CA GLY A 102 19.45 -0.55 3.04
C GLY A 102 18.76 0.56 2.25
N ALA A 103 19.36 1.26 1.39
CA ALA A 103 18.86 2.41 0.62
C ALA A 103 17.45 2.27 0.02
N SER A 104 16.54 1.69 0.75
CA SER A 104 15.15 1.54 0.34
C SER A 104 14.48 2.90 0.24
N SER A 105 13.79 3.12 -0.84
CA SER A 105 12.88 4.23 -0.97
C SER A 105 11.56 3.87 -0.27
N ALA A 106 10.99 4.83 0.42
CA ALA A 106 9.64 4.74 0.93
C ALA A 106 8.75 5.74 0.20
N GLU A 107 7.54 5.30 -0.12
CA GLU A 107 6.52 6.19 -0.66
C GLU A 107 5.56 6.60 0.45
N PHE A 108 5.28 7.89 0.52
CA PHE A 108 4.30 8.44 1.43
C PHE A 108 3.13 8.99 0.64
N CYS A 109 1.95 8.50 0.94
CA CYS A 109 0.72 9.02 0.35
C CYS A 109 0.06 10.00 1.31
N VAL A 110 -0.26 11.17 0.82
CA VAL A 110 -0.89 12.23 1.59
C VAL A 110 -2.17 12.67 0.90
N ARG A 111 -3.25 12.76 1.67
CA ARG A 111 -4.50 13.36 1.19
C ARG A 111 -4.54 14.81 1.63
N MET A 112 -4.58 15.70 0.67
CA MET A 112 -4.73 17.12 0.93
C MET A 112 -6.19 17.48 1.24
N LYS A 113 -6.40 18.53 2.04
CA LYS A 113 -7.76 19.02 2.39
C LYS A 113 -8.46 19.65 1.20
N ARG A 114 -7.69 20.13 0.22
CA ARG A 114 -8.14 20.73 -1.03
C ARG A 114 -7.14 20.43 -2.14
N PRO A 115 -7.51 20.59 -3.42
CA PRO A 115 -6.53 20.53 -4.50
C PRO A 115 -5.45 21.60 -4.32
N TYR A 116 -4.19 21.21 -4.57
CA TYR A 116 -3.05 22.12 -4.52
C TYR A 116 -2.60 22.45 -5.94
N THR A 117 -2.17 23.70 -6.16
CA THR A 117 -1.49 24.09 -7.39
C THR A 117 -0.08 23.52 -7.42
N GLN A 118 0.56 23.52 -8.61
CA GLN A 118 1.95 23.07 -8.73
C GLN A 118 2.91 23.87 -7.82
N ASN A 119 2.71 25.17 -7.71
CA ASN A 119 3.53 26.02 -6.81
C ASN A 119 3.34 25.66 -5.35
N GLU A 120 2.11 25.39 -4.93
CA GLU A 120 1.82 24.94 -3.55
C GLU A 120 2.45 23.58 -3.27
N MET A 121 2.42 22.65 -4.21
CA MET A 121 3.09 21.35 -4.07
C MET A 121 4.60 21.50 -3.98
N ASN A 122 5.20 22.39 -4.75
CA ASN A 122 6.64 22.66 -4.69
C ASN A 122 7.05 23.26 -3.33
N LEU A 123 6.27 24.19 -2.80
CA LEU A 123 6.51 24.76 -1.46
C LEU A 123 6.38 23.71 -0.37
N PHE A 124 5.40 22.83 -0.47
CA PHE A 124 5.23 21.72 0.45
C PHE A 124 6.42 20.75 0.40
N LEU A 125 6.90 20.43 -0.80
CA LEU A 125 8.05 19.56 -1.03
C LEU A 125 9.32 20.18 -0.43
N ASP A 126 9.56 21.46 -0.65
CA ASP A 126 10.71 22.17 -0.10
C ASP A 126 10.69 22.17 1.43
N GLY A 127 9.54 22.44 2.03
CA GLY A 127 9.36 22.42 3.48
C GLY A 127 9.58 21.02 4.08
N MET A 128 9.12 19.98 3.43
CA MET A 128 9.38 18.60 3.85
C MET A 128 10.86 18.23 3.68
N GLY A 129 11.47 18.64 2.57
CA GLY A 129 12.89 18.38 2.29
C GLY A 129 13.78 18.92 3.39
N GLU A 130 13.57 20.13 3.84
CA GLU A 130 14.33 20.74 4.94
C GLU A 130 14.17 19.99 6.28
N ARG A 131 12.96 19.56 6.60
CA ARG A 131 12.69 18.80 7.83
C ARG A 131 13.31 17.40 7.82
N LEU A 132 13.26 16.72 6.69
CA LEU A 132 13.76 15.35 6.57
C LEU A 132 15.28 15.30 6.43
N LYS A 133 15.89 16.33 5.88
CA LYS A 133 17.35 16.45 5.72
C LYS A 133 18.11 16.35 7.05
N VAL A 134 17.52 16.81 8.14
CA VAL A 134 18.08 16.67 9.50
C VAL A 134 18.29 15.20 9.88
N ASN A 135 17.48 14.30 9.35
CA ASN A 135 17.57 12.86 9.57
C ASN A 135 18.23 12.09 8.42
N ASN A 136 18.97 12.77 7.56
CA ASN A 136 19.60 12.21 6.36
C ASN A 136 18.60 11.55 5.39
N LEU A 137 17.39 12.05 5.35
CA LEU A 137 16.35 11.63 4.42
C LEU A 137 16.18 12.67 3.31
N TYR A 138 16.03 12.21 2.10
CA TYR A 138 15.88 13.07 0.92
C TYR A 138 14.55 12.80 0.26
N VAL A 139 13.86 13.86 -0.15
CA VAL A 139 12.63 13.75 -0.93
C VAL A 139 12.97 13.93 -2.41
N TYR A 140 12.70 12.91 -3.21
CA TYR A 140 12.99 12.93 -4.65
C TYR A 140 11.91 13.63 -5.47
N GLY A 141 10.69 13.67 -4.99
CA GLY A 141 9.61 14.33 -5.70
C GLY A 141 8.26 14.15 -5.03
N ILE A 142 7.30 14.87 -5.56
CA ILE A 142 5.88 14.73 -5.22
C ILE A 142 5.10 14.62 -6.51
N THR A 143 4.20 13.65 -6.59
CA THR A 143 3.42 13.39 -7.80
C THR A 143 1.95 13.23 -7.42
N PRO A 144 1.04 14.00 -8.03
CA PRO A 144 -0.39 13.76 -7.85
C PRO A 144 -0.76 12.38 -8.37
N ILE A 145 -1.57 11.63 -7.62
CA ILE A 145 -2.02 10.29 -8.05
C ILE A 145 -2.78 10.37 -9.38
N SER A 146 -3.53 11.44 -9.60
CA SER A 146 -4.23 11.71 -10.87
C SER A 146 -3.30 11.78 -12.09
N SER A 147 -2.06 12.22 -11.93
CA SER A 147 -1.11 12.33 -13.03
C SER A 147 -0.61 10.98 -13.53
N PHE A 148 -0.60 9.95 -12.71
CA PHE A 148 -0.31 8.58 -13.17
C PHE A 148 -1.33 8.08 -14.17
N ARG A 149 -2.58 8.45 -13.97
CA ARG A 149 -3.67 8.14 -14.88
C ARG A 149 -3.45 8.76 -16.26
N GLU A 150 -3.09 10.03 -16.30
CA GLU A 150 -2.80 10.75 -17.55
C GLU A 150 -1.59 10.19 -18.30
N GLN A 151 -0.53 9.86 -17.59
CA GLN A 151 0.67 9.25 -18.17
C GLN A 151 0.38 7.89 -18.81
N GLN A 152 -0.44 7.08 -18.17
CA GLN A 152 -0.79 5.76 -18.70
C GLN A 152 -1.74 5.83 -19.90
N LEU A 153 -2.66 6.78 -19.92
CA LEU A 153 -3.49 7.03 -21.06
C LEU A 153 -2.65 7.40 -22.27
N SER A 154 -1.74 8.35 -22.11
CA SER A 154 -0.85 8.79 -23.19
C SER A 154 0.09 7.68 -23.68
N GLN A 155 0.49 6.78 -22.82
CA GLN A 155 1.30 5.63 -23.20
C GLN A 155 0.49 4.61 -24.01
N LYS A 156 -0.73 4.30 -23.58
CA LYS A 156 -1.64 3.41 -24.34
C LYS A 156 -2.01 3.98 -25.71
N GLU A 157 -2.20 5.26 -25.82
CA GLU A 157 -2.45 5.92 -27.11
C GLU A 157 -1.25 5.84 -28.05
N ARG A 158 -0.02 5.82 -27.53
CA ARG A 158 1.20 5.64 -28.34
C ARG A 158 1.43 4.20 -28.78
N GLU A 159 0.96 3.23 -27.97
CA GLU A 159 1.10 1.80 -28.26
C GLU A 159 -0.05 1.27 -29.14
N ALA A 160 -1.09 2.03 -29.28
CA ALA A 160 -2.19 1.73 -30.19
C ALA A 160 -1.90 2.32 -31.57
#